data_2546411cee1a292c6600a37e950632a6
#
_entry.id   2546411cee1a292c6600a37e950632a6
#
_cell.length_a   1.000
_cell.length_b   1.000
_cell.length_c   1.000
_cell.angle_alpha   90.00
_cell.angle_beta   90.00
_cell.angle_gamma   90.00
#
_symmetry.space_group_name_H-M   'P 1'
#
loop_
_entity.id
_entity.type
_entity.pdbx_description
1 polymer ?
#
loop_
_entity_poly.entity_id
_entity_poly.type
_entity_poly.pdbx_seq_one_letter_code
_entity_poly.pdbx_strand_id
1 'polypeptide(L)'
;MKIAMVSPYDFTWPGGVTAHVGQLARELGHLGHQVQVLAPHSSSRQSEDGEDFIPLGRSVPLPSGGSIARVSLSWWLLPKVRDLLRQEDFDIVHLHEPLAPILPLCVLEFSNAVNVGTFHACRDHQNLYRFSHPIIKRWHQRLDGGIAVSPAAQRYVNNSFPGNYTIIPNGIDVDRFDGQAEPWPEYQDGKTNILFVGRLEKRKGLKYLLEAFSHLKLEMHDIRLLVVGPGTPDRDSYSILGGRGLEDVVLAGMVSNDDLPRYYASAHIFCSPATGAESFGYVLLEAMASGKPIVASDIEGYAGLVSHEVEALLFLPKDAEALGNALKRLIKDPDLARRMGARGRESVEKYRWVAVARQVENYYLDCQKAVNGRSRTRTG
;
A
#
# COMPACT_ATOMS: atom_id res chain seq x y z
N MET A 1 -11.05 23.89 1.74
CA MET A 1 -10.99 23.43 3.15
C MET A 1 -9.55 23.52 3.65
N LYS A 2 -9.37 23.74 4.94
CA LYS A 2 -8.08 23.63 5.61
C LYS A 2 -7.98 22.27 6.28
N ILE A 3 -7.02 21.44 5.87
CA ILE A 3 -6.94 20.03 6.18
C ILE A 3 -5.63 19.73 6.92
N ALA A 4 -5.71 19.09 8.10
CA ALA A 4 -4.57 18.47 8.74
C ALA A 4 -4.49 17.01 8.34
N MET A 5 -3.41 16.60 7.67
CA MET A 5 -3.13 15.22 7.30
C MET A 5 -2.16 14.62 8.32
N VAL A 6 -2.61 13.69 9.16
CA VAL A 6 -1.84 13.19 10.29
C VAL A 6 -1.29 11.80 10.00
N SER A 7 0.04 11.64 10.02
CA SER A 7 0.71 10.35 9.93
C SER A 7 1.35 9.96 11.27
N PRO A 8 1.16 8.74 11.77
CA PRO A 8 1.91 8.27 12.94
C PRO A 8 3.36 7.93 12.62
N TYR A 9 3.70 7.76 11.33
CA TYR A 9 5.00 7.29 10.87
C TYR A 9 5.92 8.45 10.48
N ASP A 10 7.20 8.25 10.71
CA ASP A 10 8.26 9.21 10.43
C ASP A 10 8.44 9.42 8.92
N PHE A 11 8.30 10.65 8.48
CA PHE A 11 8.39 11.04 7.06
C PHE A 11 9.82 11.00 6.49
N THR A 12 10.85 10.95 7.32
CA THR A 12 12.23 10.76 6.83
C THR A 12 12.51 9.35 6.32
N TRP A 13 11.60 8.41 6.58
CA TRP A 13 11.76 7.01 6.21
C TRP A 13 10.70 6.60 5.19
N PRO A 14 11.12 6.05 4.03
CA PRO A 14 10.21 5.61 3.01
C PRO A 14 9.29 4.48 3.51
N GLY A 15 8.00 4.61 3.25
CA GLY A 15 6.99 3.62 3.62
C GLY A 15 5.70 3.81 2.85
N GLY A 16 4.90 2.74 2.70
CA GLY A 16 3.66 2.79 1.93
C GLY A 16 2.65 3.82 2.46
N VAL A 17 2.53 3.97 3.78
CA VAL A 17 1.61 4.96 4.37
C VAL A 17 2.14 6.37 4.24
N THR A 18 3.45 6.61 4.46
CA THR A 18 4.04 7.95 4.30
C THR A 18 3.96 8.41 2.85
N ALA A 19 4.23 7.53 1.89
CA ALA A 19 4.07 7.83 0.46
C ALA A 19 2.60 8.13 0.12
N HIS A 20 1.65 7.35 0.65
CA HIS A 20 0.21 7.60 0.47
C HIS A 20 -0.19 8.99 1.01
N VAL A 21 0.21 9.30 2.23
CA VAL A 21 -0.11 10.60 2.86
C VAL A 21 0.44 11.76 2.04
N GLY A 22 1.70 11.68 1.60
CA GLY A 22 2.34 12.73 0.81
C GLY A 22 1.67 12.95 -0.55
N GLN A 23 1.34 11.86 -1.26
CA GLN A 23 0.65 11.96 -2.56
C GLN A 23 -0.78 12.48 -2.41
N LEU A 24 -1.54 11.95 -1.44
CA LEU A 24 -2.90 12.44 -1.19
C LEU A 24 -2.93 13.91 -0.79
N ALA A 25 -1.98 14.36 0.06
CA ALA A 25 -1.86 15.76 0.44
C ALA A 25 -1.61 16.67 -0.78
N ARG A 26 -0.71 16.25 -1.68
CA ARG A 26 -0.41 16.98 -2.91
C ARG A 26 -1.64 17.08 -3.82
N GLU A 27 -2.35 15.98 -4.05
CA GLU A 27 -3.53 15.99 -4.91
C GLU A 27 -4.70 16.79 -4.33
N LEU A 28 -4.92 16.75 -3.01
CA LEU A 28 -5.89 17.61 -2.36
C LEU A 28 -5.49 19.11 -2.47
N GLY A 29 -4.18 19.39 -2.43
CA GLY A 29 -3.64 20.73 -2.73
C GLY A 29 -3.98 21.18 -4.16
N HIS A 30 -3.79 20.30 -5.16
CA HIS A 30 -4.18 20.55 -6.56
C HIS A 30 -5.69 20.77 -6.73
N LEU A 31 -6.51 20.16 -5.88
CA LEU A 31 -7.97 20.41 -5.84
C LEU A 31 -8.35 21.73 -5.14
N GLY A 32 -7.36 22.54 -4.71
CA GLY A 32 -7.56 23.84 -4.12
C GLY A 32 -7.77 23.85 -2.60
N HIS A 33 -7.41 22.77 -1.91
CA HIS A 33 -7.41 22.71 -0.45
C HIS A 33 -6.08 23.21 0.13
N GLN A 34 -6.12 23.78 1.32
CA GLN A 34 -4.93 24.08 2.11
C GLN A 34 -4.63 22.85 2.99
N VAL A 35 -3.57 22.12 2.68
CA VAL A 35 -3.23 20.84 3.35
C VAL A 35 -1.93 20.99 4.11
N GLN A 36 -1.94 20.62 5.39
CA GLN A 36 -0.74 20.55 6.23
C GLN A 36 -0.51 19.12 6.70
N VAL A 37 0.71 18.60 6.55
CA VAL A 37 1.08 17.25 6.98
C VAL A 37 1.72 17.32 8.36
N LEU A 38 1.10 16.63 9.32
CA LEU A 38 1.54 16.52 10.71
C LEU A 38 2.13 15.12 10.95
N ALA A 39 3.45 15.01 11.12
CA ALA A 39 4.09 13.72 11.32
C ALA A 39 5.39 13.81 12.13
N PRO A 40 5.87 12.69 12.71
CA PRO A 40 7.21 12.62 13.28
C PRO A 40 8.27 12.86 12.21
N HIS A 41 9.38 13.46 12.62
CA HIS A 41 10.54 13.73 11.75
C HIS A 41 11.83 13.57 12.53
N SER A 42 12.68 12.61 12.13
CA SER A 42 13.91 12.27 12.86
C SER A 42 15.19 12.91 12.28
N SER A 43 15.13 13.47 11.07
CA SER A 43 16.27 14.13 10.44
C SER A 43 16.45 15.56 10.95
N SER A 44 17.71 15.99 11.06
CA SER A 44 18.07 17.39 11.26
C SER A 44 18.10 18.20 9.95
N ARG A 45 17.96 17.54 8.79
CA ARG A 45 17.79 18.23 7.51
C ARG A 45 16.39 18.82 7.45
N GLN A 46 16.29 20.08 7.05
CA GLN A 46 14.99 20.62 6.63
C GLN A 46 14.42 19.71 5.55
N SER A 47 13.19 19.26 5.75
CA SER A 47 12.50 18.40 4.79
C SER A 47 12.42 19.14 3.46
N GLU A 48 12.71 18.46 2.36
CA GLU A 48 12.36 18.93 1.00
C GLU A 48 10.83 19.01 0.81
N ASP A 49 10.06 18.68 1.86
CA ASP A 49 8.60 18.52 1.89
C ASP A 49 7.82 19.86 1.88
N GLY A 50 8.52 21.02 1.81
CA GLY A 50 7.90 22.33 1.64
C GLY A 50 7.33 22.96 2.93
N GLU A 51 6.68 24.12 2.79
CA GLU A 51 6.10 24.92 3.89
C GLU A 51 4.91 24.25 4.59
N ASP A 52 4.31 23.24 3.96
CA ASP A 52 3.09 22.57 4.42
C ASP A 52 3.36 21.38 5.36
N PHE A 53 4.62 21.14 5.77
CA PHE A 53 4.99 20.05 6.68
C PHE A 53 5.28 20.57 8.09
N ILE A 54 4.57 20.01 9.08
CA ILE A 54 4.74 20.37 10.51
C ILE A 54 5.34 19.16 11.26
N PRO A 55 6.62 19.23 11.64
CA PRO A 55 7.27 18.14 12.37
C PRO A 55 6.77 18.07 13.83
N LEU A 56 6.25 16.90 14.21
CA LEU A 56 5.71 16.62 15.53
C LEU A 56 6.39 15.41 16.17
N GLY A 57 7.49 15.68 16.87
CA GLY A 57 8.25 14.71 17.66
C GLY A 57 9.26 13.92 16.84
N ARG A 58 10.03 13.10 17.58
CA ARG A 58 10.99 12.15 17.02
C ARG A 58 10.43 10.75 17.08
N SER A 59 10.76 9.92 16.10
CA SER A 59 10.32 8.53 16.08
C SER A 59 11.30 7.59 16.78
N VAL A 60 10.75 6.47 17.23
CA VAL A 60 11.51 5.29 17.67
C VAL A 60 11.11 4.09 16.82
N PRO A 61 12.06 3.20 16.51
CA PRO A 61 11.78 1.99 15.75
C PRO A 61 11.03 0.98 16.62
N LEU A 62 9.86 0.52 16.16
CA LEU A 62 9.10 -0.56 16.80
C LEU A 62 8.92 -1.71 15.82
N PRO A 63 9.18 -2.97 16.22
CA PRO A 63 8.86 -4.14 15.40
C PRO A 63 7.35 -4.22 15.12
N SER A 64 6.98 -4.39 13.86
CA SER A 64 5.58 -4.38 13.45
C SER A 64 5.33 -5.30 12.25
N GLY A 65 4.78 -6.49 12.48
CA GLY A 65 4.34 -7.41 11.44
C GLY A 65 5.44 -7.83 10.44
N GLY A 66 6.66 -8.10 10.94
CA GLY A 66 7.82 -8.45 10.09
C GLY A 66 8.57 -7.26 9.50
N SER A 67 8.15 -6.02 9.83
CA SER A 67 8.83 -4.78 9.45
C SER A 67 9.11 -3.90 10.68
N ILE A 68 9.84 -2.81 10.48
CA ILE A 68 10.09 -1.81 11.52
C ILE A 68 9.20 -0.59 11.23
N ALA A 69 8.22 -0.34 12.11
CA ALA A 69 7.46 0.91 12.12
C ALA A 69 8.19 1.96 12.96
N ARG A 70 8.38 3.16 12.41
CA ARG A 70 8.97 4.29 13.13
C ARG A 70 7.88 5.25 13.55
N VAL A 71 7.49 5.20 14.82
CA VAL A 71 6.40 5.99 15.38
C VAL A 71 6.88 6.90 16.50
N SER A 72 6.22 8.03 16.71
CA SER A 72 6.52 8.88 17.87
C SER A 72 5.88 8.31 19.13
N LEU A 73 6.68 8.20 20.18
CA LEU A 73 6.22 7.86 21.53
C LEU A 73 6.30 9.07 22.48
N SER A 74 6.38 10.28 21.94
CA SER A 74 6.64 11.52 22.67
C SER A 74 5.34 12.09 23.26
N TRP A 75 4.98 11.69 24.48
CA TRP A 75 3.77 12.19 25.17
C TRP A 75 3.86 13.67 25.56
N TRP A 76 5.05 14.25 25.65
CA TRP A 76 5.25 15.71 25.87
C TRP A 76 4.83 16.56 24.67
N LEU A 77 4.40 15.96 23.56
CA LEU A 77 3.80 16.67 22.41
C LEU A 77 2.39 17.21 22.72
N LEU A 78 1.70 16.72 23.74
CA LEU A 78 0.34 17.10 24.07
C LEU A 78 0.07 18.61 24.07
N PRO A 79 0.86 19.47 24.75
CA PRO A 79 0.63 20.91 24.70
C PRO A 79 0.84 21.48 23.31
N LYS A 80 1.89 21.06 22.61
CA LYS A 80 2.21 21.55 21.26
C LYS A 80 1.11 21.20 20.25
N VAL A 81 0.59 19.96 20.30
CA VAL A 81 -0.52 19.52 19.43
C VAL A 81 -1.78 20.31 19.73
N ARG A 82 -2.13 20.47 21.00
CA ARG A 82 -3.30 21.25 21.41
C ARG A 82 -3.24 22.70 20.92
N ASP A 83 -2.10 23.35 21.12
CA ASP A 83 -1.94 24.77 20.76
C ASP A 83 -1.92 24.93 19.22
N LEU A 84 -1.28 24.00 18.48
CA LEU A 84 -1.32 23.95 17.03
C LEU A 84 -2.77 23.83 16.50
N LEU A 85 -3.54 22.85 16.99
CA LEU A 85 -4.92 22.63 16.52
C LEU A 85 -5.84 23.83 16.80
N ARG A 86 -5.58 24.57 17.88
CA ARG A 86 -6.32 25.80 18.21
C ARG A 86 -5.95 26.99 17.34
N GLN A 87 -4.65 27.10 16.96
CA GLN A 87 -4.15 28.19 16.15
C GLN A 87 -4.54 28.03 14.68
N GLU A 88 -4.47 26.80 14.19
CA GLU A 88 -4.68 26.51 12.76
C GLU A 88 -6.16 26.40 12.37
N ASP A 89 -7.05 26.07 13.29
CA ASP A 89 -8.51 25.96 13.11
C ASP A 89 -8.89 25.17 11.84
N PHE A 90 -8.50 23.89 11.81
CA PHE A 90 -8.72 23.01 10.67
C PHE A 90 -10.21 22.68 10.49
N ASP A 91 -10.66 22.63 9.23
CA ASP A 91 -11.98 22.11 8.85
C ASP A 91 -12.04 20.59 8.99
N ILE A 92 -10.96 19.91 8.57
CA ILE A 92 -10.81 18.46 8.56
C ILE A 92 -9.49 18.06 9.23
N VAL A 93 -9.55 17.06 10.07
CA VAL A 93 -8.39 16.33 10.58
C VAL A 93 -8.46 14.90 10.06
N HIS A 94 -7.61 14.57 9.09
CA HIS A 94 -7.53 13.24 8.49
C HIS A 94 -6.35 12.45 9.07
N LEU A 95 -6.65 11.41 9.82
CA LEU A 95 -5.65 10.59 10.52
C LEU A 95 -5.44 9.26 9.79
N HIS A 96 -4.21 8.99 9.39
CA HIS A 96 -3.82 7.69 8.86
C HIS A 96 -3.37 6.79 10.02
N GLU A 97 -3.93 5.56 10.08
CA GLU A 97 -3.81 4.69 11.26
C GLU A 97 -4.20 5.43 12.55
N PRO A 98 -5.45 5.89 12.66
CA PRO A 98 -5.90 6.84 13.71
C PRO A 98 -5.74 6.32 15.13
N LEU A 99 -5.60 5.00 15.28
CA LEU A 99 -5.45 4.34 16.59
C LEU A 99 -3.99 3.92 16.87
N ALA A 100 -3.05 4.36 16.04
CA ALA A 100 -1.63 4.21 16.33
C ALA A 100 -1.23 5.06 17.57
N PRO A 101 -0.21 4.62 18.32
CA PRO A 101 0.11 5.25 19.61
C PRO A 101 0.60 6.70 19.46
N ILE A 102 0.27 7.48 20.48
CA ILE A 102 0.66 8.86 20.80
C ILE A 102 0.12 9.89 19.81
N LEU A 103 0.78 10.18 18.68
CA LEU A 103 0.45 11.36 17.87
C LEU A 103 -1.01 11.38 17.39
N PRO A 104 -1.55 10.33 16.74
CA PRO A 104 -2.96 10.33 16.32
C PRO A 104 -3.93 10.44 17.52
N LEU A 105 -3.64 9.77 18.63
CA LEU A 105 -4.48 9.83 19.83
C LEU A 105 -4.46 11.22 20.48
N CYS A 106 -3.29 11.88 20.50
CA CYS A 106 -3.17 13.27 20.96
C CYS A 106 -3.97 14.23 20.08
N VAL A 107 -3.90 14.05 18.76
CA VAL A 107 -4.66 14.86 17.82
C VAL A 107 -6.16 14.65 18.03
N LEU A 108 -6.63 13.40 18.11
CA LEU A 108 -8.03 13.08 18.42
C LEU A 108 -8.49 13.64 19.77
N GLU A 109 -7.62 13.72 20.78
CA GLU A 109 -7.99 14.26 22.11
C GLU A 109 -8.34 15.74 22.03
N PHE A 110 -7.65 16.53 21.20
CA PHE A 110 -7.78 17.98 21.17
C PHE A 110 -8.45 18.54 19.91
N SER A 111 -8.72 17.73 18.92
CA SER A 111 -9.39 18.17 17.68
C SER A 111 -10.85 18.54 17.94
N ASN A 112 -11.26 19.68 17.40
CA ASN A 112 -12.64 20.13 17.25
C ASN A 112 -13.11 20.11 15.78
N ALA A 113 -12.24 19.76 14.84
CA ALA A 113 -12.56 19.60 13.44
C ALA A 113 -13.34 18.31 13.17
N VAL A 114 -13.82 18.12 11.96
CA VAL A 114 -14.34 16.82 11.52
C VAL A 114 -13.18 15.82 11.40
N ASN A 115 -13.24 14.76 12.21
CA ASN A 115 -12.18 13.76 12.32
C ASN A 115 -12.45 12.57 11.39
N VAL A 116 -11.61 12.36 10.41
CA VAL A 116 -11.67 11.21 9.49
C VAL A 116 -10.47 10.31 9.73
N GLY A 117 -10.69 9.01 9.83
CA GLY A 117 -9.62 8.02 10.02
C GLY A 117 -9.49 7.08 8.83
N THR A 118 -8.28 6.93 8.27
CA THR A 118 -7.97 5.90 7.26
C THR A 118 -7.17 4.76 7.86
N PHE A 119 -7.67 3.53 7.66
CA PHE A 119 -7.08 2.29 8.13
C PHE A 119 -6.39 1.57 6.97
N HIS A 120 -5.07 1.37 7.09
CA HIS A 120 -4.22 0.74 6.07
C HIS A 120 -3.81 -0.69 6.45
N ALA A 121 -3.86 -1.03 7.75
CA ALA A 121 -3.35 -2.31 8.22
C ALA A 121 -4.32 -3.46 7.95
N CYS A 122 -3.74 -4.59 7.52
CA CYS A 122 -4.33 -5.91 7.61
C CYS A 122 -3.29 -6.83 8.25
N ARG A 123 -3.63 -7.54 9.32
CA ARG A 123 -2.73 -8.44 10.05
C ARG A 123 -3.45 -9.74 10.38
N ASP A 124 -2.72 -10.85 10.33
CA ASP A 124 -3.25 -12.17 10.67
C ASP A 124 -3.62 -12.31 12.16
N HIS A 125 -3.00 -11.48 13.04
CA HIS A 125 -3.23 -11.53 14.48
C HIS A 125 -3.74 -10.20 15.02
N GLN A 126 -4.96 -10.21 15.58
CA GLN A 126 -5.64 -9.03 16.13
C GLN A 126 -5.26 -8.71 17.59
N ASN A 127 -4.25 -9.38 18.14
CA ASN A 127 -3.94 -9.32 19.57
C ASN A 127 -3.74 -7.89 20.09
N LEU A 128 -3.09 -7.02 19.29
CA LEU A 128 -2.80 -5.65 19.72
C LEU A 128 -4.09 -4.83 19.92
N TYR A 129 -5.00 -4.85 18.95
CA TYR A 129 -6.28 -4.12 19.07
C TYR A 129 -7.19 -4.74 20.15
N ARG A 130 -7.20 -6.06 20.26
CA ARG A 130 -8.02 -6.77 21.25
C ARG A 130 -7.63 -6.41 22.69
N PHE A 131 -6.34 -6.32 23.01
CA PHE A 131 -5.87 -5.96 24.35
C PHE A 131 -5.99 -4.46 24.62
N SER A 132 -5.77 -3.60 23.64
CA SER A 132 -5.85 -2.14 23.80
C SER A 132 -7.27 -1.58 23.63
N HIS A 133 -8.22 -2.39 23.15
CA HIS A 133 -9.59 -1.97 22.85
C HIS A 133 -10.27 -1.15 23.94
N PRO A 134 -10.28 -1.54 25.26
CA PRO A 134 -10.98 -0.77 26.28
C PRO A 134 -10.43 0.66 26.43
N ILE A 135 -9.12 0.81 26.20
CA ILE A 135 -8.41 2.09 26.34
C ILE A 135 -8.62 2.95 25.08
N ILE A 136 -8.51 2.35 23.91
CA ILE A 136 -8.50 3.06 22.62
C ILE A 136 -9.92 3.41 22.15
N LYS A 137 -10.94 2.69 22.60
CA LYS A 137 -12.34 2.86 22.20
C LYS A 137 -12.82 4.32 22.30
N ARG A 138 -12.42 5.05 23.33
CA ARG A 138 -12.83 6.45 23.49
C ARG A 138 -12.35 7.35 22.35
N TRP A 139 -11.15 7.13 21.81
CA TRP A 139 -10.62 7.89 20.69
C TRP A 139 -11.22 7.46 19.36
N HIS A 140 -11.49 6.15 19.21
CA HIS A 140 -12.24 5.67 18.04
C HIS A 140 -13.62 6.34 17.94
N GLN A 141 -14.31 6.55 19.05
CA GLN A 141 -15.61 7.24 19.12
C GLN A 141 -15.55 8.73 18.74
N ARG A 142 -14.36 9.33 18.65
CA ARG A 142 -14.17 10.71 18.21
C ARG A 142 -13.97 10.83 16.68
N LEU A 143 -13.93 9.71 15.98
CA LEU A 143 -13.95 9.72 14.53
C LEU A 143 -15.38 9.98 14.02
N ASP A 144 -15.53 10.98 13.17
CA ASP A 144 -16.79 11.29 12.47
C ASP A 144 -16.96 10.46 11.21
N GLY A 145 -15.85 9.98 10.64
CA GLY A 145 -15.81 9.12 9.48
C GLY A 145 -14.65 8.11 9.51
N GLY A 146 -14.88 6.95 8.88
CA GLY A 146 -13.88 5.88 8.74
C GLY A 146 -13.70 5.45 7.29
N ILE A 147 -12.46 5.44 6.81
CA ILE A 147 -12.05 4.93 5.52
C ILE A 147 -11.22 3.66 5.72
N ALA A 148 -11.43 2.65 4.91
CA ALA A 148 -10.54 1.50 4.80
C ALA A 148 -10.00 1.40 3.38
N VAL A 149 -8.71 1.11 3.21
CA VAL A 149 -8.09 1.09 1.89
C VAL A 149 -8.45 -0.15 1.06
N SER A 150 -9.07 -1.15 1.69
CA SER A 150 -9.46 -2.41 1.03
C SER A 150 -10.51 -3.15 1.86
N PRO A 151 -11.20 -4.16 1.27
CA PRO A 151 -12.06 -5.07 2.03
C PRO A 151 -11.33 -5.78 3.17
N ALA A 152 -10.06 -6.14 2.99
CA ALA A 152 -9.22 -6.77 4.01
C ALA A 152 -8.97 -5.82 5.20
N ALA A 153 -8.61 -4.56 4.93
CA ALA A 153 -8.43 -3.53 5.96
C ALA A 153 -9.76 -3.21 6.67
N GLN A 154 -10.88 -3.12 5.92
CA GLN A 154 -12.22 -2.90 6.48
C GLN A 154 -12.59 -4.02 7.44
N ARG A 155 -12.44 -5.29 7.05
CA ARG A 155 -12.73 -6.45 7.91
C ARG A 155 -11.85 -6.45 9.15
N TYR A 156 -10.55 -6.15 8.98
CA TYR A 156 -9.60 -6.10 10.09
C TYR A 156 -10.00 -5.08 11.15
N VAL A 157 -10.31 -3.85 10.75
CA VAL A 157 -10.74 -2.82 11.72
C VAL A 157 -12.11 -3.12 12.30
N ASN A 158 -13.06 -3.58 11.48
CA ASN A 158 -14.44 -3.85 11.88
C ASN A 158 -14.57 -4.97 12.92
N ASN A 159 -13.66 -5.94 12.89
CA ASN A 159 -13.61 -7.01 13.91
C ASN A 159 -13.29 -6.49 15.32
N SER A 160 -12.55 -5.39 15.44
CA SER A 160 -12.18 -4.82 16.74
C SER A 160 -13.00 -3.58 17.09
N PHE A 161 -13.37 -2.79 16.11
CA PHE A 161 -14.13 -1.56 16.22
C PHE A 161 -15.27 -1.57 15.22
N PRO A 162 -16.40 -2.23 15.53
CA PRO A 162 -17.56 -2.28 14.64
C PRO A 162 -18.05 -0.88 14.28
N GLY A 163 -18.24 -0.61 12.97
CA GLY A 163 -18.65 0.68 12.44
C GLY A 163 -18.85 0.67 10.94
N ASN A 164 -19.24 1.82 10.41
CA ASN A 164 -19.34 2.01 8.96
C ASN A 164 -18.03 2.56 8.42
N TYR A 165 -17.35 1.76 7.62
CA TYR A 165 -16.11 2.15 6.94
C TYR A 165 -16.33 2.17 5.43
N THR A 166 -16.08 3.31 4.82
CA THR A 166 -16.13 3.44 3.36
C THR A 166 -14.83 2.92 2.77
N ILE A 167 -14.91 2.09 1.75
CA ILE A 167 -13.71 1.62 1.04
C ILE A 167 -13.30 2.70 0.04
N ILE A 168 -12.17 3.35 0.28
CA ILE A 168 -11.49 4.24 -0.66
C ILE A 168 -10.08 3.69 -0.84
N PRO A 169 -9.74 3.20 -2.05
CA PRO A 169 -8.47 2.52 -2.28
C PRO A 169 -7.28 3.47 -2.21
N ASN A 170 -6.07 2.92 -2.13
CA ASN A 170 -4.87 3.70 -2.34
C ASN A 170 -4.76 4.12 -3.81
N GLY A 171 -4.18 5.28 -4.05
CA GLY A 171 -3.84 5.75 -5.39
C GLY A 171 -2.51 5.22 -5.89
N ILE A 172 -2.31 5.33 -7.20
CA ILE A 172 -1.05 5.06 -7.87
C ILE A 172 -0.74 6.16 -8.88
N ASP A 173 0.54 6.44 -9.06
CA ASP A 173 1.03 7.24 -10.18
C ASP A 173 1.10 6.34 -11.43
N VAL A 174 0.01 6.36 -12.21
CA VAL A 174 -0.13 5.52 -13.41
C VAL A 174 0.86 5.94 -14.49
N ASP A 175 1.14 7.24 -14.61
CA ASP A 175 2.01 7.78 -15.66
C ASP A 175 3.47 7.36 -15.46
N ARG A 176 3.88 7.16 -14.22
CA ARG A 176 5.19 6.62 -13.88
C ARG A 176 5.42 5.20 -14.41
N PHE A 177 4.35 4.42 -14.57
CA PHE A 177 4.39 3.02 -15.00
C PHE A 177 3.73 2.80 -16.37
N ASP A 178 3.54 3.84 -17.17
CA ASP A 178 2.77 3.82 -18.43
C ASP A 178 3.42 3.03 -19.58
N GLY A 179 4.54 2.38 -19.33
CA GLY A 179 5.28 1.59 -20.31
C GLY A 179 6.23 2.42 -21.19
N GLN A 180 6.41 3.72 -20.91
CA GLN A 180 7.39 4.56 -21.62
C GLN A 180 8.81 4.38 -21.06
N ALA A 181 8.98 3.76 -19.90
CA ALA A 181 10.30 3.45 -19.37
C ALA A 181 11.02 2.47 -20.31
N GLU A 182 12.26 2.81 -20.65
CA GLU A 182 13.08 1.92 -21.48
C GLU A 182 13.43 0.65 -20.72
N PRO A 183 13.13 -0.54 -21.27
CA PRO A 183 13.51 -1.81 -20.64
C PRO A 183 15.03 -1.93 -20.54
N TRP A 184 15.50 -2.74 -19.62
CA TRP A 184 16.92 -3.04 -19.47
C TRP A 184 17.42 -3.83 -20.70
N PRO A 185 18.46 -3.37 -21.43
CA PRO A 185 18.94 -4.04 -22.64
C PRO A 185 19.35 -5.50 -22.41
N GLU A 186 19.93 -5.82 -21.26
CA GLU A 186 20.35 -7.19 -20.90
C GLU A 186 19.19 -8.17 -20.72
N TYR A 187 17.95 -7.68 -20.62
CA TYR A 187 16.74 -8.52 -20.54
C TYR A 187 15.94 -8.57 -21.84
N GLN A 188 16.51 -8.05 -22.94
CA GLN A 188 15.91 -8.09 -24.28
C GLN A 188 16.56 -9.14 -25.19
N ASP A 189 17.00 -10.24 -24.62
CA ASP A 189 17.73 -11.32 -25.30
C ASP A 189 16.83 -12.45 -25.85
N GLY A 190 15.52 -12.21 -25.91
CA GLY A 190 14.53 -13.16 -26.40
C GLY A 190 13.95 -14.11 -25.35
N LYS A 191 14.43 -14.08 -24.11
CA LYS A 191 13.84 -14.85 -23.03
C LYS A 191 12.56 -14.20 -22.51
N THR A 192 11.59 -15.02 -22.08
CA THR A 192 10.39 -14.55 -21.38
C THR A 192 10.73 -14.20 -19.95
N ASN A 193 10.67 -12.91 -19.62
CA ASN A 193 10.97 -12.41 -18.28
C ASN A 193 9.73 -12.44 -17.38
N ILE A 194 9.79 -13.18 -16.29
CA ILE A 194 8.80 -13.19 -15.20
C ILE A 194 9.33 -12.26 -14.10
N LEU A 195 8.52 -11.30 -13.67
CA LEU A 195 8.92 -10.31 -12.66
C LEU A 195 8.20 -10.57 -11.34
N PHE A 196 8.97 -10.59 -10.26
CA PHE A 196 8.52 -10.49 -8.88
C PHE A 196 9.03 -9.18 -8.27
N VAL A 197 8.16 -8.40 -7.64
CA VAL A 197 8.52 -7.19 -6.90
C VAL A 197 8.01 -7.27 -5.47
N GLY A 198 8.89 -7.10 -4.50
CA GLY A 198 8.53 -7.08 -3.09
C GLY A 198 9.67 -7.35 -2.14
N ARG A 199 9.48 -7.04 -0.86
CA ARG A 199 10.45 -7.43 0.18
C ARG A 199 10.56 -8.96 0.26
N LEU A 200 11.76 -9.49 0.45
CA LEU A 200 11.99 -10.94 0.49
C LEU A 200 11.57 -11.54 1.85
N GLU A 201 10.32 -11.31 2.23
CA GLU A 201 9.65 -11.85 3.42
C GLU A 201 8.90 -13.14 3.08
N LYS A 202 8.83 -14.10 4.01
CA LYS A 202 8.12 -15.39 3.81
C LYS A 202 6.69 -15.22 3.27
N ARG A 203 5.95 -14.22 3.79
CA ARG A 203 4.57 -13.95 3.36
C ARG A 203 4.45 -13.50 1.89
N LYS A 204 5.51 -13.01 1.26
CA LYS A 204 5.54 -12.63 -0.16
C LYS A 204 5.65 -13.85 -1.09
N GLY A 205 5.93 -15.02 -0.55
CA GLY A 205 5.78 -16.30 -1.26
C GLY A 205 6.83 -16.59 -2.31
N LEU A 206 7.99 -15.91 -2.30
CA LEU A 206 9.07 -16.14 -3.27
C LEU A 206 9.43 -17.62 -3.41
N LYS A 207 9.42 -18.38 -2.29
CA LYS A 207 9.66 -19.83 -2.28
C LYS A 207 8.80 -20.56 -3.33
N TYR A 208 7.50 -20.32 -3.35
CA TYR A 208 6.57 -21.01 -4.25
C TYR A 208 6.78 -20.62 -5.72
N LEU A 209 7.20 -19.36 -5.97
CA LEU A 209 7.58 -18.96 -7.31
C LEU A 209 8.86 -19.62 -7.77
N LEU A 210 9.85 -19.77 -6.90
CA LEU A 210 11.09 -20.49 -7.22
C LEU A 210 10.83 -21.97 -7.49
N GLU A 211 9.96 -22.61 -6.72
CA GLU A 211 9.52 -24.00 -6.95
C GLU A 211 8.85 -24.13 -8.33
N ALA A 212 7.87 -23.28 -8.62
CA ALA A 212 7.17 -23.27 -9.89
C ALA A 212 8.13 -22.98 -11.07
N PHE A 213 9.03 -22.00 -10.92
CA PHE A 213 10.01 -21.64 -11.92
C PHE A 213 10.99 -22.78 -12.20
N SER A 214 11.47 -23.48 -11.18
CA SER A 214 12.38 -24.62 -11.35
C SER A 214 11.75 -25.75 -12.18
N HIS A 215 10.46 -26.04 -11.96
CA HIS A 215 9.74 -27.03 -12.76
C HIS A 215 9.50 -26.52 -14.21
N LEU A 216 9.10 -25.27 -14.39
CA LEU A 216 8.92 -24.67 -15.73
C LEU A 216 10.20 -24.67 -16.52
N LYS A 217 11.36 -24.43 -15.90
CA LYS A 217 12.67 -24.38 -16.53
C LYS A 217 13.09 -25.72 -17.14
N LEU A 218 12.57 -26.86 -16.62
CA LEU A 218 12.79 -28.20 -17.20
C LEU A 218 12.09 -28.38 -18.56
N GLU A 219 10.98 -27.65 -18.77
CA GLU A 219 10.20 -27.73 -20.01
C GLU A 219 10.43 -26.55 -20.97
N MET A 220 10.82 -25.41 -20.42
CA MET A 220 10.92 -24.12 -21.11
C MET A 220 12.27 -23.47 -20.80
N HIS A 221 13.22 -23.56 -21.71
CA HIS A 221 14.58 -23.08 -21.47
C HIS A 221 14.71 -21.54 -21.57
N ASP A 222 13.85 -20.90 -22.38
CA ASP A 222 13.93 -19.48 -22.67
C ASP A 222 13.03 -18.64 -21.74
N ILE A 223 13.15 -18.90 -20.45
CA ILE A 223 12.48 -18.11 -19.38
C ILE A 223 13.50 -17.58 -18.39
N ARG A 224 13.22 -16.41 -17.81
CA ARG A 224 14.03 -15.76 -16.77
C ARG A 224 13.12 -15.24 -15.68
N LEU A 225 13.59 -15.33 -14.41
CA LEU A 225 12.93 -14.75 -13.26
C LEU A 225 13.71 -13.54 -12.76
N LEU A 226 13.09 -12.37 -12.75
CA LEU A 226 13.61 -11.13 -12.19
C LEU A 226 12.99 -10.92 -10.81
N VAL A 227 13.83 -10.90 -9.77
CA VAL A 227 13.41 -10.72 -8.38
C VAL A 227 13.91 -9.37 -7.89
N VAL A 228 12.98 -8.44 -7.67
CA VAL A 228 13.28 -7.05 -7.27
C VAL A 228 12.73 -6.79 -5.87
N GLY A 229 13.57 -6.26 -5.00
CA GLY A 229 13.19 -5.80 -3.67
C GLY A 229 14.23 -6.08 -2.60
N PRO A 230 14.14 -5.36 -1.47
CA PRO A 230 15.10 -5.48 -0.38
C PRO A 230 14.91 -6.77 0.42
N GLY A 231 15.98 -7.16 1.09
CA GLY A 231 16.03 -8.34 1.95
C GLY A 231 16.88 -9.46 1.37
N THR A 232 16.90 -10.58 2.07
CA THR A 232 17.57 -11.81 1.64
C THR A 232 16.54 -12.92 1.56
N PRO A 233 16.63 -13.82 0.55
CA PRO A 233 15.77 -14.98 0.50
C PRO A 233 15.85 -15.79 1.81
N ASP A 234 14.76 -16.37 2.23
CA ASP A 234 14.78 -17.24 3.40
C ASP A 234 15.50 -18.58 3.11
N ARG A 235 15.74 -19.35 4.17
CA ARG A 235 16.49 -20.63 4.06
C ARG A 235 15.90 -21.57 3.02
N ASP A 236 14.57 -21.65 2.94
CA ASP A 236 13.88 -22.56 2.00
C ASP A 236 14.10 -22.08 0.56
N SER A 237 13.96 -20.77 0.32
CA SER A 237 14.23 -20.13 -0.97
C SER A 237 15.70 -20.30 -1.39
N TYR A 238 16.66 -20.16 -0.48
CA TYR A 238 18.07 -20.43 -0.77
C TYR A 238 18.33 -21.88 -1.13
N SER A 239 17.67 -22.82 -0.48
CA SER A 239 17.80 -24.25 -0.79
C SER A 239 17.37 -24.56 -2.22
N ILE A 240 16.30 -23.89 -2.70
CA ILE A 240 15.83 -24.03 -4.07
C ILE A 240 16.81 -23.35 -5.05
N LEU A 241 17.28 -22.14 -4.73
CA LEU A 241 18.26 -21.42 -5.54
C LEU A 241 19.57 -22.17 -5.77
N GLY A 242 19.98 -23.04 -4.83
CA GLY A 242 21.13 -23.94 -5.00
C GLY A 242 20.89 -25.15 -5.88
N GLY A 243 19.67 -25.35 -6.37
CA GLY A 243 19.29 -26.46 -7.24
C GLY A 243 19.63 -26.24 -8.71
N ARG A 244 19.56 -27.32 -9.52
CA ARG A 244 19.76 -27.24 -10.98
C ARG A 244 18.60 -26.48 -11.65
N GLY A 245 18.92 -25.69 -12.68
CA GLY A 245 17.92 -24.99 -13.52
C GLY A 245 17.54 -23.59 -13.05
N LEU A 246 18.29 -23.00 -12.11
CA LEU A 246 18.06 -21.65 -11.62
C LEU A 246 19.10 -20.63 -12.10
N GLU A 247 19.81 -20.95 -13.17
CA GLU A 247 20.83 -20.07 -13.78
C GLU A 247 20.25 -18.73 -14.26
N ASP A 248 18.96 -18.70 -14.61
CA ASP A 248 18.25 -17.53 -15.10
C ASP A 248 17.39 -16.83 -13.99
N VAL A 249 17.74 -17.00 -12.72
CA VAL A 249 17.15 -16.21 -11.63
C VAL A 249 18.07 -15.03 -11.28
N VAL A 250 17.58 -13.83 -11.51
CA VAL A 250 18.28 -12.57 -11.22
C VAL A 250 17.75 -11.98 -9.93
N LEU A 251 18.58 -11.91 -8.89
CA LEU A 251 18.28 -11.21 -7.65
C LEU A 251 18.79 -9.76 -7.76
N ALA A 252 17.95 -8.83 -8.19
CA ALA A 252 18.33 -7.43 -8.38
C ALA A 252 18.49 -6.66 -7.06
N GLY A 253 17.96 -7.19 -5.94
CA GLY A 253 18.00 -6.49 -4.67
C GLY A 253 17.09 -5.25 -4.65
N MET A 254 17.40 -4.31 -3.77
CA MET A 254 16.70 -3.02 -3.70
C MET A 254 17.14 -2.13 -4.87
N VAL A 255 16.18 -1.68 -5.65
CA VAL A 255 16.39 -0.78 -6.79
C VAL A 255 15.89 0.63 -6.47
N SER A 256 16.36 1.61 -7.22
CA SER A 256 15.88 2.99 -7.08
C SER A 256 14.42 3.12 -7.52
N ASN A 257 13.76 4.17 -7.08
CA ASN A 257 12.42 4.47 -7.53
C ASN A 257 12.36 4.71 -9.05
N ASP A 258 13.40 5.27 -9.65
CA ASP A 258 13.46 5.58 -11.08
C ASP A 258 13.75 4.33 -11.92
N ASP A 259 14.43 3.34 -11.36
CA ASP A 259 14.73 2.08 -12.05
C ASP A 259 13.57 1.08 -12.01
N LEU A 260 12.70 1.15 -11.00
CA LEU A 260 11.62 0.19 -10.83
C LEU A 260 10.69 0.10 -12.08
N PRO A 261 10.26 1.21 -12.72
CA PRO A 261 9.47 1.13 -13.95
C PRO A 261 10.17 0.38 -15.09
N ARG A 262 11.50 0.45 -15.19
CA ARG A 262 12.30 -0.26 -16.18
C ARG A 262 12.25 -1.79 -16.00
N TYR A 263 12.17 -2.28 -14.75
CA TYR A 263 11.95 -3.71 -14.49
C TYR A 263 10.57 -4.16 -14.94
N TYR A 264 9.53 -3.34 -14.69
CA TYR A 264 8.20 -3.62 -15.22
C TYR A 264 8.20 -3.56 -16.76
N ALA A 265 8.87 -2.59 -17.39
CA ALA A 265 9.01 -2.52 -18.83
C ALA A 265 9.69 -3.77 -19.40
N SER A 266 10.74 -4.29 -18.75
CA SER A 266 11.48 -5.50 -19.15
C SER A 266 10.67 -6.80 -18.95
N ALA A 267 9.63 -6.79 -18.15
CA ALA A 267 8.84 -7.97 -17.83
C ALA A 267 7.83 -8.32 -18.94
N HIS A 268 7.60 -9.61 -19.14
CA HIS A 268 6.52 -10.15 -19.96
C HIS A 268 5.31 -10.55 -19.12
N ILE A 269 5.55 -11.05 -17.90
CA ILE A 269 4.52 -11.47 -16.93
C ILE A 269 4.94 -10.97 -15.55
N PHE A 270 3.99 -10.40 -14.82
CA PHE A 270 4.18 -10.08 -13.42
C PHE A 270 3.62 -11.18 -12.52
N CYS A 271 4.35 -11.55 -11.46
CA CYS A 271 3.93 -12.60 -10.53
C CYS A 271 3.98 -12.12 -9.08
N SER A 272 2.85 -12.27 -8.36
CA SER A 272 2.75 -11.96 -6.94
C SER A 272 2.16 -13.14 -6.13
N PRO A 273 3.02 -14.05 -5.66
CA PRO A 273 2.61 -15.30 -5.00
C PRO A 273 2.46 -15.16 -3.48
N ALA A 274 1.99 -14.01 -3.00
CA ALA A 274 1.85 -13.74 -1.57
C ALA A 274 0.96 -14.79 -0.87
N THR A 275 1.33 -15.16 0.35
CA THR A 275 0.62 -16.22 1.09
C THR A 275 -0.48 -15.69 2.00
N GLY A 276 -0.62 -14.36 2.12
CA GLY A 276 -1.58 -13.66 2.96
C GLY A 276 -0.99 -12.38 3.55
N ALA A 277 -1.74 -11.74 4.45
CA ALA A 277 -1.35 -10.50 5.15
C ALA A 277 -0.96 -9.33 4.24
N GLU A 278 -1.55 -9.29 3.05
CA GLU A 278 -1.51 -8.13 2.17
C GLU A 278 -2.73 -7.25 2.43
N SER A 279 -2.48 -5.96 2.69
CA SER A 279 -3.58 -5.03 2.94
C SER A 279 -4.16 -4.42 1.68
N PHE A 280 -3.37 -4.31 0.58
CA PHE A 280 -3.86 -3.68 -0.64
C PHE A 280 -3.22 -4.25 -1.91
N GLY A 281 -1.89 -4.33 -2.01
CA GLY A 281 -1.22 -4.88 -3.20
C GLY A 281 -0.80 -3.83 -4.24
N TYR A 282 -0.07 -2.80 -3.82
CA TYR A 282 0.47 -1.77 -4.74
C TYR A 282 1.17 -2.35 -5.97
N VAL A 283 1.91 -3.43 -5.80
CA VAL A 283 2.65 -4.08 -6.90
C VAL A 283 1.75 -4.61 -8.02
N LEU A 284 0.48 -4.92 -7.71
CA LEU A 284 -0.50 -5.28 -8.74
C LEU A 284 -0.91 -4.05 -9.55
N LEU A 285 -1.11 -2.90 -8.90
CA LEU A 285 -1.42 -1.65 -9.60
C LEU A 285 -0.26 -1.20 -10.49
N GLU A 286 0.99 -1.37 -10.03
CA GLU A 286 2.19 -1.09 -10.81
C GLU A 286 2.25 -1.98 -12.07
N ALA A 287 1.96 -3.27 -11.92
CA ALA A 287 1.87 -4.21 -13.04
C ALA A 287 0.74 -3.86 -14.00
N MET A 288 -0.45 -3.52 -13.49
CA MET A 288 -1.60 -3.08 -14.29
C MET A 288 -1.26 -1.79 -15.05
N ALA A 289 -0.66 -0.80 -14.39
CA ALA A 289 -0.23 0.45 -15.01
C ALA A 289 0.82 0.23 -16.11
N SER A 290 1.67 -0.78 -15.95
CA SER A 290 2.65 -1.18 -16.97
C SER A 290 2.06 -2.10 -18.06
N GLY A 291 0.75 -2.38 -18.03
CA GLY A 291 0.07 -3.25 -18.99
C GLY A 291 0.55 -4.69 -18.96
N LYS A 292 1.05 -5.17 -17.81
CA LYS A 292 1.56 -6.54 -17.70
C LYS A 292 0.46 -7.50 -17.28
N PRO A 293 0.35 -8.68 -17.92
CA PRO A 293 -0.52 -9.76 -17.44
C PRO A 293 -0.02 -10.22 -16.07
N ILE A 294 -0.95 -10.55 -15.18
CA ILE A 294 -0.66 -10.84 -13.78
C ILE A 294 -0.95 -12.31 -13.48
N VAL A 295 -0.04 -12.96 -12.75
CA VAL A 295 -0.29 -14.20 -12.03
C VAL A 295 -0.20 -13.88 -10.54
N ALA A 296 -1.28 -14.09 -9.78
CA ALA A 296 -1.31 -13.73 -8.37
C ALA A 296 -2.04 -14.76 -7.52
N SER A 297 -1.69 -14.83 -6.26
CA SER A 297 -2.44 -15.64 -5.29
C SER A 297 -3.85 -15.09 -5.10
N ASP A 298 -4.85 -15.98 -4.99
CA ASP A 298 -6.22 -15.63 -4.61
C ASP A 298 -6.29 -15.38 -3.11
N ILE A 299 -5.97 -14.15 -2.72
CA ILE A 299 -5.98 -13.69 -1.33
C ILE A 299 -6.85 -12.45 -1.19
N GLU A 300 -7.41 -12.27 0.00
CA GLU A 300 -8.30 -11.15 0.31
C GLU A 300 -7.67 -9.78 0.03
N GLY A 301 -6.35 -9.63 0.27
CA GLY A 301 -5.64 -8.37 0.02
C GLY A 301 -5.59 -7.95 -1.45
N TYR A 302 -5.83 -8.88 -2.37
CA TYR A 302 -5.89 -8.64 -3.81
C TYR A 302 -7.32 -8.58 -4.35
N ALA A 303 -8.29 -9.02 -3.53
CA ALA A 303 -9.71 -8.95 -3.89
C ALA A 303 -10.15 -7.50 -4.13
N GLY A 304 -10.80 -7.26 -5.23
CA GLY A 304 -11.23 -5.92 -5.65
C GLY A 304 -10.21 -5.14 -6.48
N LEU A 305 -8.93 -5.60 -6.56
CA LEU A 305 -7.96 -5.04 -7.50
C LEU A 305 -7.98 -5.77 -8.83
N VAL A 306 -7.97 -7.09 -8.80
CA VAL A 306 -7.90 -7.96 -9.99
C VAL A 306 -8.96 -9.05 -9.92
N SER A 307 -9.48 -9.43 -11.08
CA SER A 307 -10.44 -10.50 -11.27
C SER A 307 -9.81 -11.64 -12.07
N HIS A 308 -10.14 -12.88 -11.68
CA HIS A 308 -9.63 -14.07 -12.38
C HIS A 308 -10.09 -14.06 -13.85
N GLU A 309 -9.16 -14.35 -14.76
CA GLU A 309 -9.32 -14.38 -16.22
C GLU A 309 -9.67 -13.02 -16.87
N VAL A 310 -9.65 -11.93 -16.11
CA VAL A 310 -9.82 -10.56 -16.63
C VAL A 310 -8.49 -9.82 -16.64
N GLU A 311 -7.97 -9.42 -15.48
CA GLU A 311 -6.66 -8.77 -15.33
C GLU A 311 -5.57 -9.75 -14.89
N ALA A 312 -5.95 -10.86 -14.24
CA ALA A 312 -5.00 -11.80 -13.63
C ALA A 312 -5.44 -13.26 -13.77
N LEU A 313 -4.48 -14.17 -13.79
CA LEU A 313 -4.73 -15.58 -13.44
C LEU A 313 -4.48 -15.74 -11.94
N LEU A 314 -5.54 -16.04 -11.19
CA LEU A 314 -5.47 -16.26 -9.75
C LEU A 314 -5.30 -17.75 -9.45
N PHE A 315 -4.50 -18.05 -8.41
CA PHE A 315 -4.25 -19.42 -7.94
C PHE A 315 -4.31 -19.48 -6.41
N LEU A 316 -4.55 -20.67 -5.86
CA LEU A 316 -4.60 -20.85 -4.40
C LEU A 316 -3.22 -20.55 -3.77
N PRO A 317 -3.17 -19.78 -2.67
CA PRO A 317 -1.92 -19.47 -2.00
C PRO A 317 -1.13 -20.74 -1.62
N LYS A 318 0.19 -20.69 -1.79
CA LYS A 318 1.13 -21.79 -1.49
C LYS A 318 1.05 -22.99 -2.44
N ASP A 319 0.32 -22.89 -3.53
CA ASP A 319 0.24 -23.91 -4.57
C ASP A 319 1.22 -23.58 -5.71
N ALA A 320 2.43 -24.15 -5.65
CA ALA A 320 3.46 -23.94 -6.65
C ALA A 320 3.12 -24.56 -8.01
N GLU A 321 2.35 -25.67 -8.02
CA GLU A 321 1.92 -26.33 -9.25
C GLU A 321 0.89 -25.48 -10.00
N ALA A 322 -0.17 -24.99 -9.31
CA ALA A 322 -1.16 -24.10 -9.89
C ALA A 322 -0.54 -22.78 -10.38
N LEU A 323 0.41 -22.22 -9.62
CA LEU A 323 1.21 -21.07 -10.04
C LEU A 323 2.00 -21.35 -11.31
N GLY A 324 2.70 -22.48 -11.38
CA GLY A 324 3.44 -22.89 -12.58
C GLY A 324 2.54 -23.06 -13.79
N ASN A 325 1.38 -23.69 -13.63
CA ASN A 325 0.38 -23.86 -14.68
C ASN A 325 -0.17 -22.49 -15.18
N ALA A 326 -0.42 -21.55 -14.29
CA ALA A 326 -0.85 -20.20 -14.67
C ALA A 326 0.22 -19.44 -15.47
N LEU A 327 1.48 -19.49 -15.03
CA LEU A 327 2.62 -18.90 -15.76
C LEU A 327 2.76 -19.57 -17.14
N LYS A 328 2.74 -20.89 -17.21
CA LYS A 328 2.83 -21.66 -18.46
C LYS A 328 1.72 -21.30 -19.45
N ARG A 329 0.49 -21.09 -18.96
CA ARG A 329 -0.64 -20.68 -19.79
C ARG A 329 -0.38 -19.32 -20.45
N LEU A 330 0.09 -18.31 -19.69
CA LEU A 330 0.40 -16.98 -20.24
C LEU A 330 1.61 -17.00 -21.21
N ILE A 331 2.61 -17.83 -20.94
CA ILE A 331 3.78 -17.98 -21.83
C ILE A 331 3.36 -18.58 -23.16
N LYS A 332 2.47 -19.58 -23.14
CA LYS A 332 2.00 -20.30 -24.35
C LYS A 332 0.91 -19.57 -25.14
N ASP A 333 0.20 -18.63 -24.51
CA ASP A 333 -0.87 -17.84 -25.11
C ASP A 333 -0.56 -16.33 -25.01
N PRO A 334 0.28 -15.79 -25.93
CA PRO A 334 0.62 -14.35 -25.95
C PRO A 334 -0.60 -13.44 -26.17
N ASP A 335 -1.65 -13.94 -26.84
CA ASP A 335 -2.87 -13.16 -27.06
C ASP A 335 -3.67 -13.02 -25.78
N LEU A 336 -3.79 -14.08 -24.99
CA LEU A 336 -4.38 -14.00 -23.64
C LEU A 336 -3.57 -13.02 -22.77
N ALA A 337 -2.25 -13.17 -22.74
CA ALA A 337 -1.37 -12.30 -21.97
C ALA A 337 -1.57 -10.82 -22.34
N ARG A 338 -1.61 -10.50 -23.64
CA ARG A 338 -1.85 -9.13 -24.13
C ARG A 338 -3.22 -8.60 -23.74
N ARG A 339 -4.27 -9.40 -23.89
CA ARG A 339 -5.64 -9.00 -23.51
C ARG A 339 -5.73 -8.71 -22.00
N MET A 340 -5.14 -9.55 -21.16
CA MET A 340 -5.14 -9.35 -19.70
C MET A 340 -4.35 -8.10 -19.31
N GLY A 341 -3.18 -7.87 -19.90
CA GLY A 341 -2.40 -6.65 -19.69
C GLY A 341 -3.16 -5.38 -20.08
N ALA A 342 -3.85 -5.40 -21.24
CA ALA A 342 -4.66 -4.29 -21.71
C ALA A 342 -5.85 -4.02 -20.74
N ARG A 343 -6.52 -5.06 -20.25
CA ARG A 343 -7.57 -4.92 -19.24
C ARG A 343 -7.04 -4.35 -17.93
N GLY A 344 -5.85 -4.80 -17.48
CA GLY A 344 -5.18 -4.21 -16.33
C GLY A 344 -4.94 -2.71 -16.51
N ARG A 345 -4.43 -2.32 -17.68
CA ARG A 345 -4.18 -0.91 -18.01
C ARG A 345 -5.46 -0.06 -18.01
N GLU A 346 -6.57 -0.59 -18.47
CA GLU A 346 -7.86 0.08 -18.42
C GLU A 346 -8.38 0.17 -16.97
N SER A 347 -8.31 -0.94 -16.22
CA SER A 347 -8.85 -1.01 -14.86
C SER A 347 -8.09 -0.17 -13.84
N VAL A 348 -6.80 0.12 -14.07
CA VAL A 348 -5.98 0.90 -13.14
C VAL A 348 -6.33 2.39 -13.11
N GLU A 349 -6.98 2.93 -14.14
CA GLU A 349 -7.31 4.36 -14.24
C GLU A 349 -8.13 4.88 -13.06
N LYS A 350 -9.01 4.05 -12.51
CA LYS A 350 -9.82 4.40 -11.32
C LYS A 350 -9.00 4.57 -10.03
N TYR A 351 -7.73 4.11 -10.04
CA TYR A 351 -6.79 4.22 -8.93
C TYR A 351 -5.80 5.38 -9.10
N ARG A 352 -5.92 6.21 -10.14
CA ARG A 352 -5.12 7.44 -10.24
C ARG A 352 -5.31 8.29 -9.00
N TRP A 353 -4.23 8.89 -8.52
CA TRP A 353 -4.28 9.72 -7.33
C TRP A 353 -5.35 10.81 -7.38
N VAL A 354 -5.53 11.46 -8.53
CA VAL A 354 -6.58 12.47 -8.72
C VAL A 354 -7.99 11.90 -8.51
N ALA A 355 -8.25 10.67 -8.96
CA ALA A 355 -9.54 10.01 -8.79
C ALA A 355 -9.76 9.62 -7.31
N VAL A 356 -8.72 9.13 -6.63
CA VAL A 356 -8.77 8.79 -5.21
C VAL A 356 -8.94 10.04 -4.35
N ALA A 357 -8.21 11.12 -4.64
CA ALA A 357 -8.32 12.39 -3.91
C ALA A 357 -9.75 12.97 -3.99
N ARG A 358 -10.39 12.90 -5.16
CA ARG A 358 -11.81 13.31 -5.31
C ARG A 358 -12.77 12.45 -4.49
N GLN A 359 -12.53 11.15 -4.39
CA GLN A 359 -13.35 10.28 -3.53
C GLN A 359 -13.18 10.66 -2.05
N VAL A 360 -11.96 10.96 -1.62
CA VAL A 360 -11.67 11.41 -0.26
C VAL A 360 -12.30 12.77 0.02
N GLU A 361 -12.20 13.73 -0.93
CA GLU A 361 -12.83 15.04 -0.84
C GLU A 361 -14.37 14.94 -0.67
N ASN A 362 -15.01 14.12 -1.51
CA ASN A 362 -16.46 13.88 -1.40
C ASN A 362 -16.83 13.29 -0.04
N TYR A 363 -16.01 12.37 0.46
CA TYR A 363 -16.21 11.77 1.78
C TYR A 363 -16.09 12.80 2.91
N TYR A 364 -15.15 13.75 2.82
CA TYR A 364 -15.07 14.86 3.78
C TYR A 364 -16.33 15.71 3.79
N LEU A 365 -16.84 16.06 2.61
CA LEU A 365 -18.09 16.85 2.49
C LEU A 365 -19.28 16.12 3.12
N ASP A 366 -19.37 14.80 2.95
CA ASP A 366 -20.44 14.00 3.55
C ASP A 366 -20.30 13.90 5.08
N CYS A 367 -19.08 13.76 5.59
CA CYS A 367 -18.83 13.80 7.04
C CYS A 367 -19.21 15.17 7.63
N GLN A 368 -18.83 16.29 6.97
CA GLN A 368 -19.21 17.65 7.43
C GLN A 368 -20.73 17.83 7.47
N LYS A 369 -21.45 17.39 6.44
CA LYS A 369 -22.93 17.45 6.42
C LYS A 369 -23.52 16.66 7.58
N ALA A 370 -23.00 15.47 7.86
CA ALA A 370 -23.50 14.61 8.95
C ALA A 370 -23.26 15.24 10.33
N VAL A 371 -22.10 15.87 10.57
CA VAL A 371 -21.78 16.57 11.83
C VAL A 371 -22.69 17.78 12.01
N ASN A 372 -22.83 18.63 10.97
CA ASN A 372 -23.68 19.83 11.01
C ASN A 372 -25.18 19.47 11.21
N GLY A 373 -25.66 18.36 10.61
CA GLY A 373 -27.00 17.85 10.82
C GLY A 373 -27.27 17.41 12.28
N ARG A 374 -26.29 16.76 12.93
CA ARG A 374 -26.39 16.35 14.35
C ARG A 374 -26.43 17.54 15.30
N SER A 375 -25.69 18.62 15.01
CA SER A 375 -25.71 19.84 15.80
C SER A 375 -27.08 20.51 15.79
N ARG A 376 -27.75 20.57 14.64
CA ARG A 376 -29.09 21.16 14.50
C ARG A 376 -30.19 20.40 15.23
N THR A 377 -30.09 19.06 15.32
CA THR A 377 -31.08 18.23 16.02
C THR A 377 -30.93 18.25 17.55
N ARG A 378 -29.78 18.74 18.09
CA ARG A 378 -29.56 18.89 19.54
C ARG A 378 -29.96 20.27 20.08
N THR A 379 -30.17 21.23 19.22
CA THR A 379 -30.53 22.64 19.57
C THR A 379 -31.99 22.96 19.27
N GLY A 380 -32.79 22.06 18.77
CA GLY A 380 -34.24 22.12 18.58
C GLY A 380 -34.93 21.13 19.51
#